data_bfa0425a54861652e5349b316ddfa687
#
_entry.id   bfa0425a54861652e5349b316ddfa687
#
_cell.length_a   1.000
_cell.length_b   1.000
_cell.length_c   1.000
_cell.angle_alpha   90.00
_cell.angle_beta   90.00
_cell.angle_gamma   90.00
#
_symmetry.space_group_name_H-M   'P 1'
#
loop_
_entity.id
_entity.type
_entity.pdbx_description
1 polymer ?
#
loop_
_entity_poly.entity_id
_entity_poly.type
_entity_poly.pdbx_seq_one_letter_code
_entity_poly.pdbx_strand_id
1 'polypeptide(L)'
;MKVLVTGANGLLGNNLVRELLSRNYQVSVLLQNAQSPAPGLNQLPIQRFYGDLLDPLALEAAVQGQERVVHAAASTQVYPPRCSTIFESNVQGTENIVQACLKAGVERLVHIGTANSFGPGTPSRPGNEDSPYQGDLGLDYIGSKYMAQEKVLDAVKNRGLRALVLNPTFMIGPYDTKPSSGALVLALYHRKIPGYSSGSKCYIAVKDVAVAAANALHQGRDGECYILGNHNLTHREAFEIIGRALGVPSPILPLPDVLVQTMGALGSILAKWTDRPPHLTREITRISCGHHCYNSQKAQRDLGLPCTDLEVAARECLHWFQQNGYTQKK
;
A
#
# COMPACT_ATOMS: atom_id res chain seq x y z
N MET A 1 14.85 1.12 21.05
CA MET A 1 15.05 0.36 19.80
C MET A 1 15.08 1.34 18.63
N LYS A 2 16.08 1.20 17.75
CA LYS A 2 16.27 2.03 16.55
C LYS A 2 15.63 1.36 15.35
N VAL A 3 14.76 2.08 14.65
CA VAL A 3 14.00 1.54 13.50
C VAL A 3 14.16 2.48 12.29
N LEU A 4 14.63 1.95 11.18
CA LEU A 4 14.61 2.64 9.90
C LEU A 4 13.31 2.34 9.15
N VAL A 5 12.65 3.39 8.65
CA VAL A 5 11.48 3.27 7.76
C VAL A 5 11.83 3.87 6.40
N THR A 6 11.80 3.06 5.34
CA THR A 6 11.84 3.57 3.98
C THR A 6 10.42 3.84 3.49
N GLY A 7 10.24 4.79 2.56
CA GLY A 7 8.90 5.16 2.09
C GLY A 7 8.05 5.92 3.11
N ALA A 8 8.69 6.55 4.09
CA ALA A 8 8.05 7.25 5.20
C ALA A 8 7.11 8.40 4.77
N ASN A 9 7.32 9.00 3.59
CA ASN A 9 6.46 10.06 3.03
C ASN A 9 5.21 9.54 2.28
N GLY A 10 5.04 8.21 2.17
CA GLY A 10 3.83 7.57 1.63
C GLY A 10 2.73 7.39 2.67
N LEU A 11 1.54 6.95 2.21
CA LEU A 11 0.36 6.72 3.06
C LEU A 11 0.69 5.83 4.27
N LEU A 12 1.20 4.62 4.05
CA LEU A 12 1.53 3.70 5.15
C LEU A 12 2.73 4.21 5.96
N GLY A 13 3.80 4.62 5.28
CA GLY A 13 5.04 5.01 5.96
C GLY A 13 4.84 6.15 6.95
N ASN A 14 4.02 7.15 6.61
CA ASN A 14 3.71 8.27 7.49
C ASN A 14 2.93 7.86 8.75
N ASN A 15 1.91 6.99 8.57
CA ASN A 15 1.15 6.43 9.69
C ASN A 15 2.03 5.53 10.56
N LEU A 16 2.91 4.73 9.95
CA LEU A 16 3.84 3.85 10.67
C LEU A 16 4.86 4.64 11.50
N VAL A 17 5.44 5.70 10.94
CA VAL A 17 6.37 6.57 11.69
C VAL A 17 5.70 7.10 12.95
N ARG A 18 4.44 7.56 12.87
CA ARG A 18 3.68 8.04 14.03
C ARG A 18 3.41 6.94 15.03
N GLU A 19 3.04 5.77 14.58
CA GLU A 19 2.81 4.60 15.42
C GLU A 19 4.09 4.20 16.17
N LEU A 20 5.24 4.18 15.49
CA LEU A 20 6.52 3.86 16.12
C LEU A 20 6.94 4.94 17.15
N LEU A 21 6.75 6.21 16.84
CA LEU A 21 7.03 7.30 17.78
C LEU A 21 6.13 7.24 19.02
N SER A 22 4.85 6.90 18.87
CA SER A 22 3.92 6.73 20.01
C SER A 22 4.33 5.60 20.96
N ARG A 23 5.09 4.62 20.44
CA ARG A 23 5.68 3.51 21.20
C ARG A 23 7.11 3.81 21.71
N ASN A 24 7.56 5.06 21.64
CA ASN A 24 8.88 5.50 22.07
C ASN A 24 10.07 4.85 21.33
N TYR A 25 9.89 4.46 20.06
CA TYR A 25 11.00 4.03 19.22
C TYR A 25 11.82 5.24 18.72
N GLN A 26 13.12 5.02 18.55
CA GLN A 26 14.00 5.96 17.84
C GLN A 26 13.84 5.74 16.35
N VAL A 27 13.11 6.61 15.67
CA VAL A 27 12.75 6.43 14.27
C VAL A 27 13.71 7.19 13.36
N SER A 28 14.28 6.46 12.42
CA SER A 28 15.01 6.99 11.27
C SER A 28 14.19 6.80 10.02
N VAL A 29 14.30 7.71 9.05
CA VAL A 29 13.62 7.60 7.76
C VAL A 29 14.60 7.78 6.61
N LEU A 30 14.41 7.02 5.52
CA LEU A 30 15.08 7.24 4.25
C LEU A 30 14.13 7.96 3.28
N LEU A 31 14.53 9.13 2.83
CA LEU A 31 13.84 9.95 1.82
C LEU A 31 14.68 10.00 0.55
N GLN A 32 14.05 10.07 -0.61
CA GLN A 32 14.75 10.02 -1.91
C GLN A 32 15.78 11.17 -2.05
N ASN A 33 15.40 12.38 -1.65
CA ASN A 33 16.31 13.54 -1.59
C ASN A 33 15.79 14.57 -0.59
N ALA A 34 16.63 15.55 -0.26
CA ALA A 34 16.31 16.60 0.72
C ALA A 34 15.15 17.51 0.29
N GLN A 35 14.90 17.66 -1.02
CA GLN A 35 13.82 18.44 -1.59
C GLN A 35 12.51 17.65 -1.70
N SER A 36 12.52 16.33 -1.42
CA SER A 36 11.30 15.50 -1.47
C SER A 36 10.26 16.04 -0.49
N PRO A 37 9.08 16.43 -0.97
CA PRO A 37 8.01 16.88 -0.08
C PRO A 37 7.62 15.77 0.90
N ALA A 38 7.75 16.07 2.17
CA ALA A 38 7.33 15.17 3.24
C ALA A 38 6.53 15.93 4.32
N PRO A 39 5.44 16.64 3.94
CA PRO A 39 4.73 17.54 4.83
C PRO A 39 4.20 16.82 6.08
N GLY A 40 3.82 15.57 5.97
CA GLY A 40 3.38 14.76 7.11
C GLY A 40 4.49 14.37 8.08
N LEU A 41 5.77 14.56 7.74
CA LEU A 41 6.91 14.24 8.60
C LEU A 41 7.57 15.48 9.22
N ASN A 42 7.11 16.68 8.85
CA ASN A 42 7.63 17.92 9.42
C ASN A 42 7.31 17.96 10.92
N GLN A 43 8.24 18.46 11.71
CA GLN A 43 8.12 18.58 13.17
C GLN A 43 8.10 17.24 13.96
N LEU A 44 8.25 16.07 13.30
CA LEU A 44 8.41 14.82 14.01
C LEU A 44 9.88 14.65 14.49
N PRO A 45 10.09 14.10 15.70
CA PRO A 45 11.42 13.83 16.25
C PRO A 45 12.05 12.60 15.60
N ILE A 46 12.43 12.70 14.33
CA ILE A 46 12.98 11.62 13.50
C ILE A 46 14.35 11.99 12.93
N GLN A 47 15.21 11.00 12.78
CA GLN A 47 16.46 11.15 12.02
C GLN A 47 16.17 10.96 10.53
N ARG A 48 16.75 11.82 9.67
CA ARG A 48 16.54 11.75 8.22
C ARG A 48 17.81 11.36 7.52
N PHE A 49 17.73 10.33 6.70
CA PHE A 49 18.72 9.95 5.69
C PHE A 49 18.15 10.28 4.31
N TYR A 50 19.04 10.56 3.37
CA TYR A 50 18.68 10.90 1.99
C TYR A 50 19.42 9.99 1.03
N GLY A 51 18.71 9.39 0.09
CA GLY A 51 19.28 8.51 -0.93
C GLY A 51 18.21 7.76 -1.71
N ASP A 52 18.56 7.33 -2.90
CA ASP A 52 17.70 6.48 -3.73
C ASP A 52 17.85 5.02 -3.34
N LEU A 53 16.80 4.20 -3.55
CA LEU A 53 16.86 2.76 -3.34
C LEU A 53 17.86 2.04 -4.26
N LEU A 54 18.22 2.70 -5.36
CA LEU A 54 19.22 2.21 -6.31
C LEU A 54 20.65 2.64 -5.96
N ASP A 55 20.86 3.37 -4.86
CA ASP A 55 22.16 3.75 -4.34
C ASP A 55 22.55 2.87 -3.13
N PRO A 56 23.36 1.82 -3.32
CA PRO A 56 23.74 0.91 -2.24
C PRO A 56 24.50 1.61 -1.09
N LEU A 57 25.32 2.65 -1.39
CA LEU A 57 26.07 3.35 -0.36
C LEU A 57 25.17 4.19 0.54
N ALA A 58 24.18 4.86 -0.03
CA ALA A 58 23.19 5.60 0.74
C ALA A 58 22.36 4.66 1.64
N LEU A 59 22.01 3.47 1.13
CA LEU A 59 21.28 2.45 1.90
C LEU A 59 22.12 1.90 3.04
N GLU A 60 23.39 1.55 2.79
CA GLU A 60 24.30 1.10 3.83
C GLU A 60 24.44 2.14 4.95
N ALA A 61 24.62 3.41 4.60
CA ALA A 61 24.71 4.50 5.58
C ALA A 61 23.41 4.65 6.40
N ALA A 62 22.24 4.49 5.77
CA ALA A 62 20.95 4.61 6.45
C ALA A 62 20.64 3.42 7.36
N VAL A 63 21.05 2.20 6.97
CA VAL A 63 20.81 0.95 7.71
C VAL A 63 21.82 0.75 8.82
N GLN A 64 23.03 1.31 8.71
CA GLN A 64 24.08 1.15 9.70
C GLN A 64 23.63 1.60 11.10
N GLY A 65 23.75 0.70 12.09
CA GLY A 65 23.37 0.94 13.48
C GLY A 65 21.87 0.95 13.77
N GLN A 66 21.05 0.54 12.81
CA GLN A 66 19.61 0.28 13.03
C GLN A 66 19.43 -1.16 13.53
N GLU A 67 18.52 -1.35 14.49
CA GLU A 67 18.19 -2.68 15.02
C GLU A 67 17.12 -3.37 14.13
N ARG A 68 16.20 -2.58 13.58
CA ARG A 68 15.09 -3.05 12.73
C ARG A 68 14.94 -2.16 11.50
N VAL A 69 14.44 -2.75 10.42
CA VAL A 69 14.12 -2.01 9.18
C VAL A 69 12.69 -2.35 8.75
N VAL A 70 11.90 -1.32 8.42
CA VAL A 70 10.63 -1.50 7.71
C VAL A 70 10.78 -0.92 6.31
N HIS A 71 10.72 -1.80 5.31
CA HIS A 71 10.85 -1.41 3.91
C HIS A 71 9.47 -1.25 3.27
N ALA A 72 8.96 0.00 3.29
CA ALA A 72 7.68 0.37 2.68
C ALA A 72 7.84 1.22 1.40
N ALA A 73 9.06 1.60 1.04
CA ALA A 73 9.32 2.32 -0.19
C ALA A 73 9.08 1.43 -1.40
N ALA A 74 8.27 1.89 -2.33
CA ALA A 74 8.03 1.28 -3.62
C ALA A 74 7.43 2.29 -4.59
N SER A 75 7.65 2.12 -5.89
CA SER A 75 6.83 2.77 -6.90
C SER A 75 5.47 2.09 -6.95
N THR A 76 4.40 2.86 -6.74
CA THR A 76 3.00 2.38 -6.81
C THR A 76 2.28 2.86 -8.07
N GLN A 77 3.05 3.28 -9.07
CA GLN A 77 2.52 3.79 -10.33
C GLN A 77 1.79 2.67 -11.08
N VAL A 78 0.57 2.96 -11.51
CA VAL A 78 -0.27 2.03 -12.30
C VAL A 78 -0.47 2.51 -13.74
N TYR A 79 0.06 3.68 -14.09
CA TYR A 79 0.06 4.22 -15.43
C TYR A 79 1.42 4.87 -15.77
N PRO A 80 2.01 4.55 -16.94
CA PRO A 80 1.56 3.52 -17.87
C PRO A 80 1.56 2.13 -17.21
N PRO A 81 0.67 1.20 -17.62
CA PRO A 81 0.53 -0.11 -16.98
C PRO A 81 1.77 -0.99 -17.14
N ARG A 82 2.56 -0.72 -18.19
CA ARG A 82 3.86 -1.33 -18.47
C ARG A 82 4.95 -0.28 -18.35
N CYS A 83 5.89 -0.48 -17.42
CA CYS A 83 6.95 0.47 -17.11
C CYS A 83 8.13 -0.26 -16.46
N SER A 84 9.21 -0.47 -17.20
CA SER A 84 10.39 -1.23 -16.73
C SER A 84 11.06 -0.62 -15.49
N THR A 85 11.04 0.70 -15.36
CA THR A 85 11.65 1.39 -14.21
C THR A 85 10.99 1.05 -12.88
N ILE A 86 9.75 0.53 -12.90
CA ILE A 86 9.08 0.01 -11.69
C ILE A 86 9.81 -1.22 -11.16
N PHE A 87 10.29 -2.10 -12.03
CA PHE A 87 11.06 -3.28 -11.62
C PHE A 87 12.41 -2.88 -11.02
N GLU A 88 13.09 -1.89 -11.59
CA GLU A 88 14.31 -1.36 -11.01
C GLU A 88 14.06 -0.84 -9.59
N SER A 89 13.09 0.04 -9.42
CA SER A 89 12.77 0.61 -8.10
C SER A 89 12.30 -0.43 -7.10
N ASN A 90 11.38 -1.33 -7.49
CA ASN A 90 10.74 -2.24 -6.57
C ASN A 90 11.54 -3.53 -6.33
N VAL A 91 12.14 -4.11 -7.38
CA VAL A 91 12.87 -5.38 -7.25
C VAL A 91 14.33 -5.14 -6.89
N GLN A 92 15.06 -4.32 -7.68
CA GLN A 92 16.45 -4.03 -7.38
C GLN A 92 16.59 -3.20 -6.10
N GLY A 93 15.71 -2.21 -5.87
CA GLY A 93 15.69 -1.43 -4.64
C GLY A 93 15.46 -2.32 -3.41
N THR A 94 14.56 -3.32 -3.49
CA THR A 94 14.36 -4.30 -2.40
C THR A 94 15.60 -5.18 -2.20
N GLU A 95 16.23 -5.65 -3.28
CA GLU A 95 17.48 -6.44 -3.18
C GLU A 95 18.58 -5.62 -2.50
N ASN A 96 18.73 -4.35 -2.84
CA ASN A 96 19.72 -3.47 -2.22
C ASN A 96 19.47 -3.29 -0.71
N ILE A 97 18.20 -3.14 -0.28
CA ILE A 97 17.83 -3.10 1.14
C ILE A 97 18.16 -4.44 1.83
N VAL A 98 17.85 -5.57 1.21
CA VAL A 98 18.20 -6.90 1.72
C VAL A 98 19.71 -7.01 1.95
N GLN A 99 20.53 -6.62 0.97
CA GLN A 99 21.99 -6.63 1.10
C GLN A 99 22.49 -5.72 2.21
N ALA A 100 21.95 -4.50 2.31
CA ALA A 100 22.31 -3.56 3.38
C ALA A 100 21.95 -4.12 4.77
N CYS A 101 20.79 -4.76 4.93
CA CYS A 101 20.36 -5.39 6.17
C CYS A 101 21.26 -6.57 6.57
N LEU A 102 21.62 -7.43 5.62
CA LEU A 102 22.54 -8.56 5.85
C LEU A 102 23.93 -8.06 6.28
N LYS A 103 24.47 -7.08 5.56
CA LYS A 103 25.79 -6.49 5.85
C LYS A 103 25.86 -5.81 7.22
N ALA A 104 24.79 -5.11 7.60
CA ALA A 104 24.72 -4.39 8.88
C ALA A 104 24.31 -5.28 10.07
N GLY A 105 23.91 -6.54 9.83
CA GLY A 105 23.44 -7.44 10.88
C GLY A 105 22.12 -6.99 11.50
N VAL A 106 21.20 -6.42 10.71
CA VAL A 106 19.87 -6.01 11.18
C VAL A 106 19.13 -7.20 11.77
N GLU A 107 18.57 -7.03 12.96
CA GLU A 107 17.92 -8.13 13.68
C GLU A 107 16.61 -8.60 13.02
N ARG A 108 15.90 -7.69 12.30
CA ARG A 108 14.72 -8.07 11.49
C ARG A 108 14.40 -7.01 10.45
N LEU A 109 14.07 -7.47 9.23
CA LEU A 109 13.47 -6.70 8.15
C LEU A 109 11.96 -7.02 8.06
N VAL A 110 11.12 -5.99 8.08
CA VAL A 110 9.68 -6.10 7.73
C VAL A 110 9.49 -5.50 6.34
N HIS A 111 9.19 -6.35 5.35
CA HIS A 111 8.92 -5.90 3.98
C HIS A 111 7.44 -5.66 3.75
N ILE A 112 7.08 -4.53 3.16
CA ILE A 112 5.69 -4.23 2.79
C ILE A 112 5.46 -4.65 1.34
N GLY A 113 4.76 -5.76 1.16
CA GLY A 113 4.30 -6.32 -0.10
C GLY A 113 2.95 -5.76 -0.56
N THR A 114 2.12 -6.62 -1.13
CA THR A 114 0.72 -6.35 -1.51
C THR A 114 -0.09 -7.64 -1.47
N ALA A 115 -1.37 -7.59 -1.08
CA ALA A 115 -2.26 -8.75 -1.13
C ALA A 115 -2.42 -9.31 -2.56
N ASN A 116 -2.19 -8.48 -3.59
CA ASN A 116 -2.20 -8.93 -4.99
C ASN A 116 -1.07 -9.92 -5.34
N SER A 117 -0.11 -10.17 -4.43
CA SER A 117 0.86 -11.28 -4.55
C SER A 117 0.23 -12.66 -4.35
N PHE A 118 -1.04 -12.72 -3.95
CA PHE A 118 -1.82 -13.95 -3.76
C PHE A 118 -3.07 -13.93 -4.61
N GLY A 119 -3.56 -15.12 -4.97
CA GLY A 119 -4.81 -15.27 -5.67
C GLY A 119 -5.99 -14.72 -4.85
N PRO A 120 -6.75 -13.75 -5.36
CA PRO A 120 -7.92 -13.25 -4.67
C PRO A 120 -9.06 -14.25 -4.67
N GLY A 121 -9.96 -14.11 -3.70
CA GLY A 121 -11.22 -14.88 -3.63
C GLY A 121 -12.44 -13.99 -3.74
N THR A 122 -13.61 -14.62 -3.53
CA THR A 122 -14.91 -13.97 -3.43
C THR A 122 -15.24 -13.58 -1.98
N PRO A 123 -16.28 -12.79 -1.71
CA PRO A 123 -16.70 -12.51 -0.33
C PRO A 123 -17.01 -13.77 0.49
N SER A 124 -17.60 -14.82 -0.13
CA SER A 124 -17.93 -16.08 0.53
C SER A 124 -16.74 -17.04 0.64
N ARG A 125 -15.71 -16.89 -0.20
CA ARG A 125 -14.51 -17.72 -0.21
C ARG A 125 -13.28 -16.83 -0.46
N PRO A 126 -12.85 -16.05 0.52
CA PRO A 126 -11.72 -15.14 0.37
C PRO A 126 -10.41 -15.91 0.17
N GLY A 127 -9.49 -15.33 -0.62
CA GLY A 127 -8.13 -15.84 -0.80
C GLY A 127 -7.29 -15.67 0.49
N ASN A 128 -6.20 -16.40 0.61
CA ASN A 128 -5.28 -16.36 1.74
C ASN A 128 -3.83 -16.50 1.26
N GLU A 129 -2.90 -16.62 2.19
CA GLU A 129 -1.46 -16.75 1.91
C GLU A 129 -1.06 -18.04 1.18
N ASP A 130 -1.95 -19.07 1.17
CA ASP A 130 -1.76 -20.31 0.42
C ASP A 130 -2.30 -20.21 -1.02
N SER A 131 -3.01 -19.13 -1.35
CA SER A 131 -3.57 -18.92 -2.69
C SER A 131 -2.46 -18.58 -3.68
N PRO A 132 -2.29 -19.33 -4.79
CA PRO A 132 -1.18 -19.11 -5.71
C PRO A 132 -1.32 -17.74 -6.41
N TYR A 133 -0.17 -17.14 -6.71
CA TYR A 133 -0.11 -15.91 -7.51
C TYR A 133 -0.76 -16.10 -8.89
N GLN A 134 -1.66 -15.21 -9.28
CA GLN A 134 -2.42 -15.30 -10.52
C GLN A 134 -1.92 -14.38 -11.65
N GLY A 135 -0.68 -13.89 -11.53
CA GLY A 135 -0.09 -12.99 -12.51
C GLY A 135 -0.32 -11.52 -12.20
N ASP A 136 0.24 -10.66 -13.03
CA ASP A 136 0.33 -9.21 -12.82
C ASP A 136 -0.96 -8.43 -13.18
N LEU A 137 -2.00 -9.11 -13.61
CA LEU A 137 -3.28 -8.52 -14.05
C LEU A 137 -3.12 -7.40 -15.11
N GLY A 138 -1.99 -7.37 -15.81
CA GLY A 138 -1.65 -6.33 -16.79
C GLY A 138 -0.93 -5.12 -16.20
N LEU A 139 -0.54 -5.13 -14.92
CA LEU A 139 0.14 -4.05 -14.22
C LEU A 139 1.52 -4.47 -13.74
N ASP A 140 2.58 -3.86 -14.26
CA ASP A 140 3.96 -4.12 -13.82
C ASP A 140 4.16 -3.84 -12.34
N TYR A 141 3.35 -2.94 -11.76
CA TYR A 141 3.32 -2.72 -10.31
C TYR A 141 3.09 -4.04 -9.54
N ILE A 142 2.08 -4.83 -9.92
CA ILE A 142 1.74 -6.09 -9.22
C ILE A 142 2.88 -7.10 -9.39
N GLY A 143 3.36 -7.28 -10.63
CA GLY A 143 4.46 -8.18 -10.93
C GLY A 143 5.75 -7.82 -10.18
N SER A 144 6.11 -6.53 -10.15
CA SER A 144 7.29 -6.07 -9.44
C SER A 144 7.20 -6.26 -7.93
N LYS A 145 6.02 -6.06 -7.33
CA LYS A 145 5.82 -6.30 -5.89
C LYS A 145 5.90 -7.79 -5.54
N TYR A 146 5.35 -8.66 -6.40
CA TYR A 146 5.50 -10.10 -6.24
C TYR A 146 6.98 -10.52 -6.31
N MET A 147 7.72 -10.08 -7.32
CA MET A 147 9.14 -10.39 -7.46
C MET A 147 9.99 -9.84 -6.29
N ALA A 148 9.67 -8.65 -5.78
CA ALA A 148 10.33 -8.08 -4.61
C ALA A 148 10.09 -8.94 -3.35
N GLN A 149 8.86 -9.42 -3.14
CA GLN A 149 8.53 -10.36 -2.07
C GLN A 149 9.36 -11.63 -2.17
N GLU A 150 9.44 -12.24 -3.36
CA GLU A 150 10.23 -13.45 -3.61
C GLU A 150 11.72 -13.25 -3.28
N LYS A 151 12.30 -12.06 -3.58
CA LYS A 151 13.67 -11.70 -3.18
C LYS A 151 13.88 -11.73 -1.67
N VAL A 152 12.92 -11.20 -0.90
CA VAL A 152 12.99 -11.22 0.56
C VAL A 152 12.89 -12.65 1.10
N LEU A 153 11.92 -13.44 0.60
CA LEU A 153 11.73 -14.83 1.02
C LEU A 153 12.93 -15.72 0.67
N ASP A 154 13.51 -15.52 -0.52
CA ASP A 154 14.76 -16.19 -0.91
C ASP A 154 15.91 -15.84 0.04
N ALA A 155 16.03 -14.57 0.43
CA ALA A 155 17.07 -14.15 1.36
C ALA A 155 16.90 -14.75 2.76
N VAL A 156 15.66 -14.93 3.22
CA VAL A 156 15.39 -15.66 4.48
C VAL A 156 15.84 -17.12 4.35
N LYS A 157 15.43 -17.78 3.27
CA LYS A 157 15.68 -19.21 3.05
C LYS A 157 17.15 -19.52 2.84
N ASN A 158 17.87 -18.71 2.08
CA ASN A 158 19.19 -19.07 1.53
C ASN A 158 20.34 -18.19 2.03
N ARG A 159 20.07 -17.02 2.63
CA ARG A 159 21.10 -16.05 3.02
C ARG A 159 21.08 -15.68 4.51
N GLY A 160 20.22 -16.30 5.31
CA GLY A 160 20.13 -16.08 6.76
C GLY A 160 19.52 -14.75 7.18
N LEU A 161 18.81 -14.04 6.27
CA LEU A 161 18.07 -12.84 6.60
C LEU A 161 16.92 -13.19 7.57
N ARG A 162 16.75 -12.42 8.62
CA ARG A 162 15.54 -12.50 9.45
C ARG A 162 14.53 -11.48 8.92
N ALA A 163 13.50 -11.95 8.25
CA ALA A 163 12.49 -11.08 7.67
C ALA A 163 11.13 -11.76 7.55
N LEU A 164 10.07 -10.95 7.49
CA LEU A 164 8.72 -11.35 7.13
C LEU A 164 8.11 -10.33 6.15
N VAL A 165 7.03 -10.72 5.50
CA VAL A 165 6.36 -9.87 4.52
C VAL A 165 4.94 -9.55 4.98
N LEU A 166 4.58 -8.28 4.96
CA LEU A 166 3.22 -7.80 5.19
C LEU A 166 2.58 -7.43 3.86
N ASN A 167 1.41 -7.97 3.58
CA ASN A 167 0.71 -7.82 2.32
C ASN A 167 -0.62 -7.07 2.51
N PRO A 168 -0.59 -5.72 2.59
CA PRO A 168 -1.80 -4.93 2.76
C PRO A 168 -2.76 -5.07 1.57
N THR A 169 -4.05 -5.02 1.88
CA THR A 169 -5.13 -4.85 0.91
C THR A 169 -5.36 -3.36 0.61
N PHE A 170 -6.56 -2.92 0.28
CA PHE A 170 -6.83 -1.53 -0.10
C PHE A 170 -6.91 -0.63 1.15
N MET A 171 -5.83 0.08 1.45
CA MET A 171 -5.71 0.93 2.63
C MET A 171 -6.45 2.25 2.48
N ILE A 172 -7.19 2.68 3.50
CA ILE A 172 -7.81 4.02 3.59
C ILE A 172 -7.38 4.69 4.88
N GLY A 173 -7.08 5.99 4.83
CA GLY A 173 -6.77 6.79 6.01
C GLY A 173 -6.04 8.09 5.71
N PRO A 174 -5.61 8.82 6.75
CA PRO A 174 -4.95 10.11 6.64
C PRO A 174 -3.51 9.99 6.12
N TYR A 175 -2.91 11.13 5.77
CA TYR A 175 -1.52 11.29 5.29
C TYR A 175 -1.26 10.73 3.89
N ASP A 176 -2.28 10.58 3.04
CA ASP A 176 -2.11 10.24 1.62
C ASP A 176 -1.72 11.50 0.81
N THR A 177 -0.48 11.95 0.98
CA THR A 177 0.04 13.21 0.41
C THR A 177 0.05 13.25 -1.12
N LYS A 178 0.10 12.07 -1.76
CA LYS A 178 -0.09 11.89 -3.21
C LYS A 178 -1.27 10.96 -3.38
N PRO A 179 -2.52 11.50 -3.43
CA PRO A 179 -3.72 10.68 -3.32
C PRO A 179 -3.64 9.41 -4.16
N SER A 180 -3.47 8.28 -3.48
CA SER A 180 -3.42 6.94 -4.03
C SER A 180 -4.77 6.25 -3.84
N SER A 181 -4.94 5.44 -2.82
CA SER A 181 -6.23 4.87 -2.44
C SER A 181 -7.21 5.91 -1.89
N GLY A 182 -6.72 6.97 -1.25
CA GLY A 182 -7.50 8.12 -0.80
C GLY A 182 -8.15 8.89 -1.96
N ALA A 183 -7.68 8.73 -3.20
CA ALA A 183 -8.35 9.29 -4.37
C ALA A 183 -9.80 8.79 -4.51
N LEU A 184 -10.11 7.58 -4.06
CA LEU A 184 -11.49 7.06 -3.99
C LEU A 184 -12.36 7.92 -3.07
N VAL A 185 -11.85 8.27 -1.88
CA VAL A 185 -12.56 9.11 -0.91
C VAL A 185 -12.85 10.50 -1.49
N LEU A 186 -11.84 11.11 -2.14
CA LEU A 186 -12.01 12.39 -2.83
C LEU A 186 -13.00 12.30 -3.99
N ALA A 187 -12.95 11.23 -4.78
CA ALA A 187 -13.87 11.05 -5.92
C ALA A 187 -15.33 10.89 -5.46
N LEU A 188 -15.58 10.15 -4.37
CA LEU A 188 -16.91 10.04 -3.76
C LEU A 188 -17.36 11.38 -3.16
N TYR A 189 -16.50 12.06 -2.41
CA TYR A 189 -16.79 13.38 -1.84
C TYR A 189 -17.20 14.40 -2.90
N HIS A 190 -16.49 14.43 -4.02
CA HIS A 190 -16.79 15.31 -5.16
C HIS A 190 -17.87 14.78 -6.11
N ARG A 191 -18.51 13.63 -5.78
CA ARG A 191 -19.57 12.99 -6.60
C ARG A 191 -19.13 12.71 -8.04
N LYS A 192 -17.87 12.32 -8.24
CA LYS A 192 -17.29 12.01 -9.56
C LYS A 192 -17.49 10.57 -10.00
N ILE A 193 -18.03 9.71 -9.14
CA ILE A 193 -18.28 8.30 -9.43
C ILE A 193 -19.76 8.14 -9.80
N PRO A 194 -20.06 7.82 -11.08
CA PRO A 194 -21.45 7.77 -11.56
C PRO A 194 -22.22 6.51 -11.11
N GLY A 195 -21.51 5.44 -10.75
CA GLY A 195 -22.09 4.16 -10.39
C GLY A 195 -21.03 3.16 -9.90
N TYR A 196 -21.39 1.91 -9.74
CA TYR A 196 -20.53 0.85 -9.27
C TYR A 196 -20.56 -0.39 -10.16
N SER A 197 -19.43 -1.09 -10.29
CA SER A 197 -19.28 -2.39 -10.96
C SER A 197 -19.68 -3.54 -10.03
N SER A 198 -19.80 -4.74 -10.58
CA SER A 198 -20.19 -5.96 -9.85
C SER A 198 -19.13 -6.47 -8.86
N GLY A 199 -17.90 -5.97 -8.94
CA GLY A 199 -16.76 -6.47 -8.19
C GLY A 199 -16.84 -6.22 -6.68
N SER A 200 -15.85 -6.78 -5.97
CA SER A 200 -15.64 -6.60 -4.54
C SER A 200 -14.17 -6.40 -4.22
N LYS A 201 -13.89 -5.76 -3.09
CA LYS A 201 -12.53 -5.47 -2.64
C LYS A 201 -12.42 -5.61 -1.13
N CYS A 202 -11.23 -6.00 -0.68
CA CYS A 202 -10.88 -5.99 0.73
C CYS A 202 -10.33 -4.63 1.12
N TYR A 203 -10.94 -3.98 2.10
CA TYR A 203 -10.56 -2.66 2.62
C TYR A 203 -9.95 -2.79 4.01
N ILE A 204 -9.02 -1.87 4.35
CA ILE A 204 -8.40 -1.80 5.66
C ILE A 204 -8.06 -0.35 6.01
N ALA A 205 -8.20 0.02 7.28
CA ALA A 205 -7.68 1.28 7.78
C ALA A 205 -6.15 1.25 7.78
N VAL A 206 -5.50 2.30 7.26
CA VAL A 206 -4.03 2.37 7.20
C VAL A 206 -3.39 2.31 8.60
N LYS A 207 -4.09 2.82 9.63
CA LYS A 207 -3.62 2.75 11.02
C LYS A 207 -3.54 1.31 11.54
N ASP A 208 -4.45 0.43 11.11
CA ASP A 208 -4.40 -1.00 11.49
C ASP A 208 -3.17 -1.67 10.88
N VAL A 209 -2.86 -1.33 9.63
CA VAL A 209 -1.63 -1.80 8.96
C VAL A 209 -0.39 -1.27 9.68
N ALA A 210 -0.39 0.00 10.12
CA ALA A 210 0.72 0.58 10.86
C ALA A 210 0.94 -0.12 12.21
N VAL A 211 -0.14 -0.43 12.94
CA VAL A 211 -0.07 -1.20 14.19
C VAL A 211 0.48 -2.61 13.95
N ALA A 212 -0.03 -3.33 12.95
CA ALA A 212 0.47 -4.67 12.61
C ALA A 212 1.95 -4.64 12.17
N ALA A 213 2.37 -3.60 11.42
CA ALA A 213 3.76 -3.43 11.01
C ALA A 213 4.68 -3.13 12.21
N ALA A 214 4.23 -2.34 13.17
CA ALA A 214 4.96 -2.11 14.41
C ALA A 214 5.05 -3.38 15.28
N ASN A 215 3.98 -4.18 15.35
CA ASN A 215 3.97 -5.48 16.04
C ASN A 215 4.91 -6.47 15.34
N ALA A 216 4.98 -6.48 14.02
CA ALA A 216 5.82 -7.36 13.22
C ALA A 216 7.33 -7.18 13.48
N LEU A 217 7.75 -6.08 14.09
CA LEU A 217 9.13 -5.91 14.55
C LEU A 217 9.53 -6.95 15.61
N HIS A 218 8.58 -7.51 16.37
CA HIS A 218 8.81 -8.46 17.45
C HIS A 218 8.00 -9.75 17.32
N GLN A 219 6.89 -9.71 16.57
CA GLN A 219 5.93 -10.79 16.41
C GLN A 219 6.01 -11.37 14.99
N GLY A 220 5.25 -12.46 14.76
CA GLY A 220 5.26 -13.16 13.49
C GLY A 220 6.51 -14.00 13.28
N ARG A 221 6.49 -14.81 12.22
CA ARG A 221 7.55 -15.77 11.90
C ARG A 221 8.37 -15.28 10.73
N ASP A 222 9.68 -15.40 10.82
CA ASP A 222 10.59 -15.11 9.71
C ASP A 222 10.28 -16.07 8.54
N GLY A 223 10.31 -15.57 7.30
CA GLY A 223 9.96 -16.32 6.09
C GLY A 223 8.48 -16.41 5.79
N GLU A 224 7.60 -15.85 6.61
CA GLU A 224 6.17 -15.89 6.41
C GLU A 224 5.62 -14.61 5.80
N CYS A 225 4.53 -14.77 5.04
CA CYS A 225 3.71 -13.68 4.53
C CYS A 225 2.44 -13.52 5.38
N TYR A 226 1.96 -12.29 5.52
CA TYR A 226 0.76 -11.96 6.28
C TYR A 226 -0.11 -10.99 5.48
N ILE A 227 -1.30 -11.44 5.07
CA ILE A 227 -2.28 -10.57 4.43
C ILE A 227 -2.94 -9.67 5.48
N LEU A 228 -2.93 -8.36 5.23
CA LEU A 228 -3.54 -7.37 6.11
C LEU A 228 -4.78 -6.77 5.44
N GLY A 229 -5.95 -7.23 5.87
CA GLY A 229 -7.25 -6.79 5.33
C GLY A 229 -8.36 -7.03 6.34
N ASN A 230 -9.41 -6.19 6.33
CA ASN A 230 -10.46 -6.25 7.34
C ASN A 230 -11.87 -6.45 6.73
N HIS A 231 -12.22 -5.68 5.71
CA HIS A 231 -13.60 -5.61 5.22
C HIS A 231 -13.69 -6.06 3.78
N ASN A 232 -14.18 -7.28 3.54
CA ASN A 232 -14.49 -7.78 2.20
C ASN A 232 -15.87 -7.27 1.80
N LEU A 233 -15.92 -6.24 0.95
CA LEU A 233 -17.14 -5.53 0.57
C LEU A 233 -17.29 -5.46 -0.94
N THR A 234 -18.53 -5.54 -1.42
CA THR A 234 -18.86 -5.11 -2.77
C THR A 234 -18.61 -3.60 -2.92
N HIS A 235 -18.44 -3.14 -4.15
CA HIS A 235 -18.29 -1.69 -4.37
C HIS A 235 -19.50 -0.90 -3.88
N ARG A 236 -20.71 -1.46 -4.03
CA ARG A 236 -21.93 -0.86 -3.51
C ARG A 236 -21.86 -0.64 -2.01
N GLU A 237 -21.61 -1.71 -1.25
CA GLU A 237 -21.52 -1.64 0.22
C GLU A 237 -20.43 -0.66 0.68
N ALA A 238 -19.24 -0.73 0.06
CA ALA A 238 -18.14 0.17 0.37
C ALA A 238 -18.50 1.64 0.10
N PHE A 239 -19.14 1.93 -1.04
CA PHE A 239 -19.54 3.31 -1.38
C PHE A 239 -20.67 3.82 -0.47
N GLU A 240 -21.60 2.95 -0.05
CA GLU A 240 -22.63 3.30 0.93
C GLU A 240 -22.02 3.66 2.29
N ILE A 241 -21.07 2.87 2.80
CA ILE A 241 -20.36 3.13 4.06
C ILE A 241 -19.52 4.42 3.96
N ILE A 242 -18.72 4.54 2.93
CA ILE A 242 -17.87 5.73 2.72
C ILE A 242 -18.75 6.97 2.52
N GLY A 243 -19.77 6.92 1.66
CA GLY A 243 -20.68 8.04 1.41
C GLY A 243 -21.34 8.55 2.69
N ARG A 244 -21.77 7.64 3.56
CA ARG A 244 -22.32 7.97 4.90
C ARG A 244 -21.26 8.68 5.77
N ALA A 245 -20.04 8.15 5.81
CA ALA A 245 -18.93 8.75 6.54
C ALA A 245 -18.62 10.18 6.09
N LEU A 246 -18.76 10.45 4.78
CA LEU A 246 -18.45 11.73 4.14
C LEU A 246 -19.64 12.71 4.15
N GLY A 247 -20.84 12.28 4.54
CA GLY A 247 -22.06 13.08 4.46
C GLY A 247 -22.52 13.37 3.03
N VAL A 248 -22.23 12.48 2.08
CA VAL A 248 -22.61 12.62 0.66
C VAL A 248 -23.45 11.43 0.19
N PRO A 249 -24.36 11.61 -0.78
CA PRO A 249 -25.11 10.50 -1.34
C PRO A 249 -24.15 9.55 -2.08
N SER A 250 -24.37 8.25 -1.88
CA SER A 250 -23.60 7.20 -2.56
C SER A 250 -24.06 7.01 -3.99
N PRO A 251 -23.19 6.56 -4.91
CA PRO A 251 -23.61 6.12 -6.23
C PRO A 251 -24.59 4.95 -6.12
N ILE A 252 -25.75 5.07 -6.75
CA ILE A 252 -26.82 4.06 -6.69
C ILE A 252 -26.96 3.23 -7.97
N LEU A 253 -26.29 3.67 -9.06
CA LEU A 253 -26.43 3.07 -10.38
C LEU A 253 -25.51 1.83 -10.51
N PRO A 254 -26.06 0.61 -10.66
CA PRO A 254 -25.25 -0.54 -11.05
C PRO A 254 -24.84 -0.40 -12.52
N LEU A 255 -23.55 -0.41 -12.79
CA LEU A 255 -23.00 -0.34 -14.14
C LEU A 255 -22.66 -1.74 -14.63
N PRO A 256 -23.19 -2.17 -15.80
CA PRO A 256 -22.78 -3.44 -16.40
C PRO A 256 -21.26 -3.48 -16.62
N ASP A 257 -20.61 -4.60 -16.29
CA ASP A 257 -19.16 -4.73 -16.37
C ASP A 257 -18.61 -4.47 -17.78
N VAL A 258 -19.37 -4.82 -18.82
CA VAL A 258 -19.02 -4.52 -20.22
C VAL A 258 -18.91 -3.01 -20.44
N LEU A 259 -19.82 -2.22 -19.86
CA LEU A 259 -19.78 -0.76 -19.97
C LEU A 259 -18.56 -0.20 -19.24
N VAL A 260 -18.30 -0.66 -18.01
CA VAL A 260 -17.14 -0.23 -17.21
C VAL A 260 -15.82 -0.54 -17.93
N GLN A 261 -15.69 -1.76 -18.47
CA GLN A 261 -14.50 -2.18 -19.23
C GLN A 261 -14.32 -1.39 -20.54
N THR A 262 -15.43 -1.10 -21.24
CA THR A 262 -15.39 -0.25 -22.45
C THR A 262 -14.93 1.17 -22.12
N MET A 263 -15.41 1.76 -21.03
CA MET A 263 -14.94 3.07 -20.56
C MET A 263 -13.44 3.06 -20.26
N GLY A 264 -12.93 2.01 -19.61
CA GLY A 264 -11.49 1.86 -19.36
C GLY A 264 -10.67 1.70 -20.64
N ALA A 265 -11.17 0.93 -21.60
CA ALA A 265 -10.51 0.77 -22.90
C ALA A 265 -10.42 2.10 -23.66
N LEU A 266 -11.53 2.86 -23.71
CA LEU A 266 -11.55 4.19 -24.31
C LEU A 266 -10.61 5.16 -23.58
N GLY A 267 -10.60 5.14 -22.23
CA GLY A 267 -9.68 5.95 -21.43
C GLY A 267 -8.22 5.65 -21.76
N SER A 268 -7.85 4.37 -21.90
CA SER A 268 -6.50 3.97 -22.29
C SER A 268 -6.11 4.40 -23.69
N ILE A 269 -7.06 4.44 -24.64
CA ILE A 269 -6.83 4.92 -26.01
C ILE A 269 -6.64 6.45 -26.00
N LEU A 270 -7.54 7.19 -25.36
CA LEU A 270 -7.48 8.65 -25.27
C LEU A 270 -6.19 9.13 -24.58
N ALA A 271 -5.70 8.41 -23.57
CA ALA A 271 -4.47 8.74 -22.88
C ALA A 271 -3.23 8.72 -23.81
N LYS A 272 -3.21 7.85 -24.81
CA LYS A 272 -2.14 7.81 -25.82
C LYS A 272 -2.09 9.04 -26.72
N TRP A 273 -3.20 9.78 -26.81
CA TRP A 273 -3.33 10.98 -27.65
C TRP A 273 -3.17 12.28 -26.86
N THR A 274 -3.36 12.24 -25.54
CA THR A 274 -3.42 13.46 -24.71
C THR A 274 -2.23 13.64 -23.78
N ASP A 275 -1.31 12.70 -23.70
CA ASP A 275 -0.18 12.63 -22.75
C ASP A 275 -0.58 12.85 -21.27
N ARG A 276 -1.87 12.67 -20.97
CA ARG A 276 -2.40 12.78 -19.61
C ARG A 276 -2.77 11.40 -19.06
N PRO A 277 -2.39 11.10 -17.80
CA PRO A 277 -2.82 9.86 -17.17
C PRO A 277 -4.35 9.80 -17.11
N PRO A 278 -4.98 8.72 -17.63
CA PRO A 278 -6.43 8.58 -17.62
C PRO A 278 -6.93 8.29 -16.20
N HIS A 279 -8.14 8.72 -15.87
CA HIS A 279 -8.77 8.37 -14.60
C HIS A 279 -9.10 6.86 -14.50
N LEU A 280 -9.42 6.23 -15.65
CA LEU A 280 -9.72 4.81 -15.76
C LEU A 280 -8.91 4.21 -16.90
N THR A 281 -8.16 3.13 -16.61
CA THR A 281 -7.49 2.31 -17.61
C THR A 281 -8.21 0.99 -17.81
N ARG A 282 -7.92 0.29 -18.90
CA ARG A 282 -8.44 -1.05 -19.17
C ARG A 282 -8.12 -2.02 -18.03
N GLU A 283 -6.92 -1.95 -17.48
CA GLU A 283 -6.45 -2.82 -16.40
C GLU A 283 -7.19 -2.51 -15.10
N ILE A 284 -7.30 -1.23 -14.73
CA ILE A 284 -8.01 -0.80 -13.51
C ILE A 284 -9.49 -1.20 -13.57
N THR A 285 -10.17 -1.01 -14.72
CA THR A 285 -11.59 -1.38 -14.85
C THR A 285 -11.79 -2.88 -14.84
N ARG A 286 -10.89 -3.68 -15.44
CA ARG A 286 -10.91 -5.14 -15.35
C ARG A 286 -10.76 -5.60 -13.90
N ILE A 287 -9.83 -5.02 -13.14
CA ILE A 287 -9.64 -5.31 -11.71
C ILE A 287 -10.89 -4.92 -10.91
N SER A 288 -11.50 -3.77 -11.20
CA SER A 288 -12.69 -3.32 -10.48
C SER A 288 -13.95 -4.16 -10.73
N CYS A 289 -14.03 -4.88 -11.85
CA CYS A 289 -15.12 -5.83 -12.12
C CYS A 289 -14.87 -7.20 -11.47
N GLY A 290 -13.69 -7.47 -10.96
CA GLY A 290 -13.32 -8.71 -10.31
C GLY A 290 -13.57 -8.71 -8.80
N HIS A 291 -13.45 -9.89 -8.19
CA HIS A 291 -13.49 -10.04 -6.75
C HIS A 291 -12.06 -10.09 -6.19
N HIS A 292 -11.75 -9.21 -5.26
CA HIS A 292 -10.45 -9.12 -4.59
C HIS A 292 -10.64 -9.16 -3.08
N CYS A 293 -11.15 -10.30 -2.59
CA CYS A 293 -11.41 -10.55 -1.18
C CYS A 293 -10.33 -11.45 -0.58
N TYR A 294 -9.94 -11.15 0.67
CA TYR A 294 -8.86 -11.85 1.36
C TYR A 294 -9.21 -12.16 2.81
N ASN A 295 -8.62 -13.23 3.33
CA ASN A 295 -8.69 -13.64 4.73
C ASN A 295 -7.40 -13.19 5.45
N SER A 296 -7.54 -12.55 6.59
CA SER A 296 -6.43 -12.02 7.39
C SER A 296 -6.34 -12.64 8.79
N GLN A 297 -6.99 -13.78 9.01
CA GLN A 297 -6.99 -14.46 10.33
C GLN A 297 -5.57 -14.77 10.84
N LYS A 298 -4.63 -15.08 9.92
CA LYS A 298 -3.23 -15.31 10.26
C LYS A 298 -2.60 -14.04 10.86
N ALA A 299 -2.80 -12.88 10.24
CA ALA A 299 -2.29 -11.61 10.74
C ALA A 299 -2.99 -11.18 12.05
N GLN A 300 -4.30 -11.45 12.19
CA GLN A 300 -5.02 -11.18 13.44
C GLN A 300 -4.45 -11.98 14.59
N ARG A 301 -4.21 -13.28 14.41
CA ARG A 301 -3.67 -14.19 15.42
C ARG A 301 -2.21 -13.89 15.75
N ASP A 302 -1.35 -13.73 14.74
CA ASP A 302 0.10 -13.72 14.91
C ASP A 302 0.69 -12.31 15.09
N LEU A 303 -0.02 -11.27 14.63
CA LEU A 303 0.42 -9.87 14.67
C LEU A 303 -0.55 -8.95 15.43
N GLY A 304 -1.65 -9.48 15.96
CA GLY A 304 -2.66 -8.67 16.61
C GLY A 304 -3.25 -7.58 15.70
N LEU A 305 -3.50 -7.90 14.42
CA LEU A 305 -4.06 -6.96 13.45
C LEU A 305 -5.39 -6.40 13.97
N PRO A 306 -5.52 -5.08 14.21
CA PRO A 306 -6.78 -4.46 14.61
C PRO A 306 -7.80 -4.45 13.46
N CYS A 307 -9.06 -4.19 13.81
CA CYS A 307 -10.14 -4.05 12.83
C CYS A 307 -10.91 -2.76 13.08
N THR A 308 -10.43 -1.67 12.50
CA THR A 308 -11.11 -0.36 12.52
C THR A 308 -12.22 -0.34 11.47
N ASP A 309 -13.39 0.21 11.84
CA ASP A 309 -14.50 0.38 10.91
C ASP A 309 -14.10 1.25 9.72
N LEU A 310 -14.53 0.84 8.51
CA LEU A 310 -14.24 1.57 7.27
C LEU A 310 -14.81 3.01 7.30
N GLU A 311 -15.93 3.19 7.99
CA GLU A 311 -16.54 4.52 8.19
C GLU A 311 -15.60 5.47 8.93
N VAL A 312 -14.95 4.99 9.99
CA VAL A 312 -13.96 5.76 10.77
C VAL A 312 -12.76 6.10 9.89
N ALA A 313 -12.22 5.11 9.19
CA ALA A 313 -11.07 5.32 8.30
C ALA A 313 -11.35 6.34 7.19
N ALA A 314 -12.54 6.29 6.59
CA ALA A 314 -12.96 7.23 5.55
C ALA A 314 -13.13 8.67 6.09
N ARG A 315 -13.69 8.82 7.29
CA ARG A 315 -13.86 10.13 7.96
C ARG A 315 -12.50 10.75 8.30
N GLU A 316 -11.57 9.97 8.89
CA GLU A 316 -10.21 10.42 9.19
C GLU A 316 -9.46 10.83 7.92
N CYS A 317 -9.61 10.07 6.83
CA CYS A 317 -9.03 10.36 5.53
C CYS A 317 -9.54 11.69 4.96
N LEU A 318 -10.88 11.90 4.92
CA LEU A 318 -11.47 13.15 4.44
C LEU A 318 -11.06 14.34 5.29
N HIS A 319 -11.10 14.20 6.62
CA HIS A 319 -10.71 15.27 7.55
C HIS A 319 -9.27 15.74 7.27
N TRP A 320 -8.35 14.79 7.10
CA TRP A 320 -6.97 15.13 6.75
C TRP A 320 -6.88 15.84 5.39
N PHE A 321 -7.61 15.39 4.37
CA PHE A 321 -7.65 16.06 3.07
C PHE A 321 -8.20 17.49 3.15
N GLN A 322 -9.24 17.71 3.97
CA GLN A 322 -9.81 19.05 4.19
C GLN A 322 -8.80 19.99 4.83
N GLN A 323 -8.12 19.55 5.89
CA GLN A 323 -7.11 20.34 6.60
C GLN A 323 -5.90 20.68 5.71
N ASN A 324 -5.60 19.86 4.70
CA ASN A 324 -4.44 20.04 3.83
C ASN A 324 -4.81 20.57 2.42
N GLY A 325 -6.03 21.08 2.22
CA GLY A 325 -6.44 21.79 1.02
C GLY A 325 -6.77 20.91 -0.20
N TYR A 326 -6.90 19.59 -0.05
CA TYR A 326 -7.18 18.66 -1.16
C TYR A 326 -8.64 18.67 -1.61
N THR A 327 -9.55 19.24 -0.82
CA THR A 327 -11.01 19.28 -1.11
C THR A 327 -11.45 20.56 -1.81
N GLN A 328 -10.56 21.53 -1.99
CA GLN A 328 -10.86 22.74 -2.72
C GLN A 328 -11.03 22.41 -4.21
N LYS A 329 -12.11 22.88 -4.83
CA LYS A 329 -12.30 22.78 -6.29
C LYS A 329 -11.21 23.63 -6.97
N LYS A 330 -10.33 22.95 -7.70
CA LYS A 330 -9.45 23.62 -8.68
C LYS A 330 -10.24 23.99 -9.92
#